data_3c60faccacccc3cd0fdf71a1f548ecba
#
_entry.id   3c60faccacccc3cd0fdf71a1f548ecba
#
_cell.length_a   1.000
_cell.length_b   1.000
_cell.length_c   1.000
_cell.angle_alpha   90.00
_cell.angle_beta   90.00
_cell.angle_gamma   90.00
#
_symmetry.space_group_name_H-M   'P 1'
#
loop_
_entity.id
_entity.type
_entity.pdbx_description
1 polymer ?
#
loop_
_entity_poly.entity_id
_entity_poly.type
_entity_poly.pdbx_seq_one_letter_code
_entity_poly.pdbx_strand_id
1 'polypeptide(L)'
;MFHQVWAALLYLYGLLFNSTYQCPEHGHLTALGVDETQSPEPHLGLWYFIAGAAPTKEELATFDSVDNIVFNMAAGPAPRQLQLRAAVRTKNGVCVPRKWMYRLTEGQGNTELRTEGRPDMKTDLFTSSCPGGIMLKETGQGYQRFLLYNRSPHPSERCVEEFQSLTSCLDFKVFLVTPRNQEACQLSSE
;
A
#
# COMPACT_ATOMS: atom_id res chain seq x y z
N MET A 1 40.13 35.66 2.01
CA MET A 1 39.90 34.83 3.22
C MET A 1 38.44 34.70 3.57
N PHE A 2 37.65 35.76 3.60
CA PHE A 2 36.22 35.70 3.93
C PHE A 2 35.33 34.86 2.96
N HIS A 3 35.62 34.91 1.65
CA HIS A 3 34.88 34.15 0.63
C HIS A 3 35.00 32.63 0.75
N GLN A 4 36.17 32.13 1.18
CA GLN A 4 36.40 30.69 1.37
C GLN A 4 35.69 30.14 2.58
N VAL A 5 35.58 30.93 3.64
CA VAL A 5 34.85 30.55 4.86
C VAL A 5 33.33 30.44 4.59
N TRP A 6 32.76 31.38 3.83
CA TRP A 6 31.36 31.37 3.43
C TRP A 6 31.04 30.19 2.51
N ALA A 7 31.90 29.88 1.54
CA ALA A 7 31.72 28.72 0.66
C ALA A 7 31.74 27.39 1.44
N ALA A 8 32.65 27.27 2.43
CA ALA A 8 32.71 26.12 3.31
C ALA A 8 31.46 25.99 4.20
N LEU A 9 30.94 27.09 4.73
CA LEU A 9 29.71 27.11 5.56
C LEU A 9 28.49 26.75 4.73
N LEU A 10 28.35 27.26 3.50
CA LEU A 10 27.25 26.89 2.59
C LEU A 10 27.32 25.42 2.18
N TYR A 11 28.52 24.88 1.96
CA TYR A 11 28.71 23.48 1.65
C TYR A 11 28.33 22.58 2.84
N LEU A 12 28.78 22.92 4.05
CA LEU A 12 28.40 22.20 5.28
C LEU A 12 26.91 22.30 5.57
N TYR A 13 26.30 23.47 5.34
CA TYR A 13 24.85 23.65 5.47
C TYR A 13 24.09 22.79 4.45
N GLY A 14 24.56 22.74 3.20
CA GLY A 14 24.00 21.88 2.17
C GLY A 14 24.12 20.39 2.50
N LEU A 15 25.25 19.94 3.06
CA LEU A 15 25.43 18.57 3.54
C LEU A 15 24.51 18.24 4.72
N LEU A 16 24.37 19.14 5.69
CA LEU A 16 23.46 18.97 6.81
C LEU A 16 22.02 18.95 6.35
N PHE A 17 21.65 19.79 5.40
CA PHE A 17 20.31 19.82 4.82
C PHE A 17 20.00 18.53 4.05
N ASN A 18 20.95 18.03 3.25
CA ASN A 18 20.80 16.76 2.55
C ASN A 18 20.77 15.56 3.51
N SER A 19 21.49 15.60 4.62
CA SER A 19 21.48 14.51 5.60
C SER A 19 20.18 14.43 6.41
N THR A 20 19.41 15.53 6.50
CA THR A 20 18.11 15.56 7.20
C THR A 20 16.93 15.15 6.32
N TYR A 21 17.12 15.01 5.01
CA TYR A 21 16.10 14.62 4.04
C TYR A 21 16.20 13.15 3.59
N GLN A 22 16.62 12.27 4.47
CA GLN A 22 16.47 10.84 4.19
C GLN A 22 15.01 10.45 4.42
N CYS A 23 14.42 9.80 3.42
CA CYS A 23 13.09 9.22 3.57
C CYS A 23 13.08 8.24 4.73
N PRO A 24 12.04 8.24 5.58
CA PRO A 24 11.91 7.24 6.63
C PRO A 24 12.07 5.84 6.03
N GLU A 25 12.93 5.04 6.62
CA GLU A 25 13.07 3.66 6.21
C GLU A 25 11.74 2.94 6.43
N HIS A 26 11.10 2.58 5.32
CA HIS A 26 10.00 1.64 5.36
C HIS A 26 10.60 0.25 5.35
N GLY A 27 10.52 -0.44 6.48
CA GLY A 27 10.91 -1.84 6.53
C GLY A 27 10.09 -2.61 5.50
N HIS A 28 10.78 -3.30 4.58
CA HIS A 28 10.11 -4.36 3.86
C HIS A 28 9.49 -5.28 4.92
N LEU A 29 8.19 -5.51 4.84
CA LEU A 29 7.67 -6.71 5.43
C LEU A 29 8.56 -7.82 4.88
N THR A 30 9.48 -8.27 5.73
CA THR A 30 10.14 -9.53 5.49
C THR A 30 9.00 -10.44 5.12
N ALA A 31 8.90 -10.69 3.85
CA ALA A 31 7.80 -11.36 3.22
C ALA A 31 7.21 -12.29 4.24
N LEU A 32 5.90 -12.33 4.33
CA LEU A 32 5.29 -13.52 4.86
C LEU A 32 6.28 -14.64 4.64
N GLY A 33 7.12 -14.87 5.68
CA GLY A 33 7.95 -16.06 5.64
C GLY A 33 6.96 -17.18 5.48
N VAL A 34 6.69 -17.56 4.26
CA VAL A 34 6.08 -18.84 3.95
C VAL A 34 7.21 -19.85 4.12
N ASP A 35 7.69 -19.91 5.33
CA ASP A 35 8.18 -21.15 5.86
C ASP A 35 6.99 -22.09 5.70
N GLU A 36 7.15 -23.19 5.02
CA GLU A 36 6.09 -24.16 4.73
C GLU A 36 5.34 -24.64 6.01
N THR A 37 5.80 -24.18 7.17
CA THR A 37 5.28 -24.47 8.49
C THR A 37 4.54 -23.29 9.16
N GLN A 38 4.63 -22.05 8.63
CA GLN A 38 3.93 -20.90 9.18
C GLN A 38 2.73 -20.51 8.31
N SER A 39 1.60 -20.63 8.93
CA SER A 39 0.31 -20.19 8.42
C SER A 39 0.33 -18.73 7.95
N PRO A 40 -0.32 -18.37 6.81
CA PRO A 40 -0.50 -16.98 6.39
C PRO A 40 -1.43 -16.17 7.32
N GLU A 41 -1.75 -16.69 8.51
CA GLU A 41 -2.73 -16.18 9.45
C GLU A 41 -2.65 -14.68 9.76
N PRO A 42 -1.48 -14.01 9.91
CA PRO A 42 -1.44 -12.59 10.26
C PRO A 42 -2.09 -11.68 9.22
N HIS A 43 -2.20 -12.12 7.97
CA HIS A 43 -2.72 -11.31 6.86
C HIS A 43 -4.13 -11.71 6.42
N LEU A 44 -4.64 -12.83 6.94
CA LEU A 44 -6.00 -13.29 6.61
C LEU A 44 -7.05 -12.42 7.29
N GLY A 45 -8.27 -12.46 6.75
CA GLY A 45 -9.42 -11.77 7.28
C GLY A 45 -9.68 -10.42 6.62
N LEU A 46 -10.38 -9.56 7.33
CA LEU A 46 -10.89 -8.29 6.81
C LEU A 46 -9.82 -7.19 6.84
N TRP A 47 -9.82 -6.40 5.75
CA TRP A 47 -9.04 -5.20 5.56
C TRP A 47 -9.88 -4.11 4.91
N TYR A 48 -9.53 -2.85 5.18
CA TYR A 48 -10.17 -1.68 4.60
C TYR A 48 -9.15 -0.82 3.87
N PHE A 49 -9.49 -0.40 2.65
CA PHE A 49 -8.67 0.55 1.90
C PHE A 49 -8.81 1.94 2.51
N ILE A 50 -7.70 2.61 2.76
CA ILE A 50 -7.65 3.91 3.44
C ILE A 50 -7.20 5.01 2.50
N ALA A 51 -6.06 4.83 1.85
CA ALA A 51 -5.43 5.85 1.02
C ALA A 51 -4.56 5.23 -0.07
N GLY A 52 -4.31 6.00 -1.11
CA GLY A 52 -3.40 5.65 -2.18
C GLY A 52 -2.49 6.81 -2.57
N ALA A 53 -1.31 6.49 -3.07
CA ALA A 53 -0.36 7.45 -3.62
C ALA A 53 0.24 6.92 -4.92
N ALA A 54 0.47 7.81 -5.88
CA ALA A 54 1.03 7.48 -7.18
C ALA A 54 1.85 8.64 -7.74
N PRO A 55 2.69 8.39 -8.75
CA PRO A 55 3.36 9.46 -9.47
C PRO A 55 2.41 10.37 -10.24
N THR A 56 1.34 9.81 -10.80
CA THR A 56 0.36 10.53 -11.63
C THR A 56 -1.07 10.25 -11.19
N LYS A 57 -2.02 11.11 -11.61
CA LYS A 57 -3.44 10.96 -11.28
C LYS A 57 -4.10 9.76 -11.95
N GLU A 58 -3.65 9.41 -13.13
CA GLU A 58 -4.18 8.31 -13.93
C GLU A 58 -4.08 6.98 -13.20
N GLU A 59 -3.01 6.78 -12.43
CA GLU A 59 -2.78 5.55 -11.67
C GLU A 59 -3.72 5.39 -10.46
N LEU A 60 -4.34 6.49 -10.01
CA LEU A 60 -5.34 6.49 -8.94
C LEU A 60 -6.78 6.72 -9.42
N ALA A 61 -6.99 6.91 -10.72
CA ALA A 61 -8.29 7.29 -11.28
C ALA A 61 -9.41 6.28 -10.96
N THR A 62 -9.07 5.01 -10.81
CA THR A 62 -10.04 3.97 -10.43
C THR A 62 -10.68 4.21 -9.05
N PHE A 63 -10.06 5.02 -8.20
CA PHE A 63 -10.56 5.33 -6.86
C PHE A 63 -11.41 6.60 -6.80
N ASP A 64 -11.53 7.37 -7.89
CA ASP A 64 -12.24 8.67 -7.90
C ASP A 64 -13.71 8.55 -7.52
N SER A 65 -14.37 7.48 -7.91
CA SER A 65 -15.77 7.19 -7.61
C SER A 65 -15.99 6.38 -6.32
N VAL A 66 -14.91 6.03 -5.62
CA VAL A 66 -14.95 5.12 -4.46
C VAL A 66 -15.18 5.89 -3.17
N ASP A 67 -16.15 5.45 -2.37
CA ASP A 67 -16.33 5.88 -0.98
C ASP A 67 -15.50 5.03 -0.02
N ASN A 68 -15.60 3.72 -0.11
CA ASN A 68 -14.80 2.78 0.68
C ASN A 68 -14.66 1.43 -0.04
N ILE A 69 -13.68 0.65 0.40
CA ILE A 69 -13.47 -0.73 -0.05
C ILE A 69 -13.19 -1.59 1.16
N VAL A 70 -13.92 -2.68 1.28
CA VAL A 70 -13.62 -3.76 2.21
C VAL A 70 -13.21 -5.00 1.41
N PHE A 71 -12.22 -5.71 1.89
CA PHE A 71 -11.91 -7.02 1.33
C PHE A 71 -11.57 -8.03 2.42
N ASN A 72 -11.78 -9.29 2.09
CA ASN A 72 -11.40 -10.43 2.90
C ASN A 72 -10.32 -11.22 2.18
N MET A 73 -9.21 -11.42 2.86
CA MET A 73 -8.12 -12.25 2.38
C MET A 73 -8.24 -13.63 3.01
N ALA A 74 -8.28 -14.67 2.20
CA ALA A 74 -8.36 -16.06 2.61
C ALA A 74 -7.31 -16.90 1.89
N ALA A 75 -6.98 -18.06 2.45
CA ALA A 75 -6.16 -19.03 1.74
C ALA A 75 -6.88 -19.51 0.47
N GLY A 76 -6.15 -19.60 -0.63
CA GLY A 76 -6.68 -20.13 -1.88
C GLY A 76 -6.78 -21.67 -1.89
N PRO A 77 -7.38 -22.23 -2.94
CA PRO A 77 -7.58 -23.67 -3.06
C PRO A 77 -6.28 -24.47 -3.28
N ALA A 78 -5.22 -23.81 -3.75
CA ALA A 78 -3.91 -24.41 -3.94
C ALA A 78 -2.89 -23.85 -2.97
N PRO A 79 -1.79 -24.58 -2.70
CA PRO A 79 -0.67 -24.05 -1.93
C PRO A 79 -0.12 -22.75 -2.53
N ARG A 80 0.28 -21.81 -1.68
CA ARG A 80 0.85 -20.51 -2.09
C ARG A 80 -0.11 -19.62 -2.90
N GLN A 81 -1.39 -19.82 -2.75
CA GLN A 81 -2.44 -18.96 -3.30
C GLN A 81 -3.17 -18.22 -2.17
N LEU A 82 -3.49 -16.96 -2.43
CA LEU A 82 -4.38 -16.14 -1.60
C LEU A 82 -5.58 -15.72 -2.44
N GLN A 83 -6.77 -15.90 -1.89
CA GLN A 83 -8.01 -15.47 -2.50
C GLN A 83 -8.49 -14.19 -1.84
N LEU A 84 -8.76 -13.17 -2.64
CA LEU A 84 -9.34 -11.94 -2.18
C LEU A 84 -10.75 -11.79 -2.72
N ARG A 85 -11.66 -11.47 -1.82
CA ARG A 85 -13.01 -11.03 -2.12
C ARG A 85 -13.17 -9.63 -1.60
N ALA A 86 -13.53 -8.70 -2.48
CA ALA A 86 -13.72 -7.31 -2.13
C ALA A 86 -15.11 -6.82 -2.50
N ALA A 87 -15.55 -5.79 -1.82
CA ALA A 87 -16.72 -5.04 -2.20
C ALA A 87 -16.38 -3.55 -2.17
N VAL A 88 -16.59 -2.91 -3.30
CA VAL A 88 -16.36 -1.47 -3.48
C VAL A 88 -17.68 -0.74 -3.29
N ARG A 89 -17.73 0.15 -2.30
CA ARG A 89 -18.85 1.08 -2.13
C ARG A 89 -18.53 2.32 -2.96
N THR A 90 -19.33 2.62 -3.96
CA THR A 90 -19.22 3.86 -4.72
C THR A 90 -19.81 5.04 -3.95
N LYS A 91 -19.41 6.26 -4.31
CA LYS A 91 -19.97 7.49 -3.74
C LYS A 91 -21.50 7.59 -3.94
N ASN A 92 -22.03 6.92 -4.98
CA ASN A 92 -23.48 6.81 -5.23
C ASN A 92 -24.18 5.73 -4.41
N GLY A 93 -23.45 5.04 -3.53
CA GLY A 93 -24.02 4.02 -2.64
C GLY A 93 -24.12 2.60 -3.23
N VAL A 94 -23.65 2.39 -4.45
CA VAL A 94 -23.67 1.07 -5.10
C VAL A 94 -22.54 0.19 -4.57
N CYS A 95 -22.83 -1.06 -4.28
CA CYS A 95 -21.84 -2.08 -3.94
C CYS A 95 -21.43 -2.88 -5.18
N VAL A 96 -20.14 -2.86 -5.49
CA VAL A 96 -19.58 -3.58 -6.65
C VAL A 96 -18.65 -4.67 -6.14
N PRO A 97 -18.99 -5.96 -6.32
CA PRO A 97 -18.12 -7.04 -5.90
C PRO A 97 -16.89 -7.17 -6.80
N ARG A 98 -15.76 -7.58 -6.20
CA ARG A 98 -14.53 -7.90 -6.90
C ARG A 98 -13.93 -9.16 -6.29
N LYS A 99 -13.28 -9.95 -7.13
CA LYS A 99 -12.60 -11.18 -6.73
C LYS A 99 -11.33 -11.34 -7.55
N TRP A 100 -10.24 -11.67 -6.88
CA TRP A 100 -8.99 -12.01 -7.56
C TRP A 100 -8.17 -12.97 -6.71
N MET A 101 -7.15 -13.52 -7.31
CA MET A 101 -6.23 -14.43 -6.65
C MET A 101 -4.79 -13.94 -6.80
N TYR A 102 -4.04 -14.05 -5.73
CA TYR A 102 -2.61 -13.88 -5.74
C TYR A 102 -1.91 -15.23 -5.68
N ARG A 103 -0.82 -15.33 -6.41
CA ARG A 103 0.17 -16.39 -6.26
C ARG A 103 1.37 -15.82 -5.53
N LEU A 104 1.80 -16.50 -4.47
CA LEU A 104 3.02 -16.18 -3.74
C LEU A 104 4.23 -16.71 -4.51
N THR A 105 5.14 -15.82 -4.90
CA THR A 105 6.39 -16.18 -5.58
C THR A 105 7.56 -15.68 -4.76
N GLU A 106 8.68 -16.40 -4.79
CA GLU A 106 9.92 -15.94 -4.20
C GLU A 106 10.59 -14.95 -5.14
N GLY A 107 10.72 -13.69 -4.70
CA GLY A 107 11.53 -12.68 -5.34
C GLY A 107 12.94 -12.64 -4.76
N GLN A 108 13.75 -11.66 -5.16
CA GLN A 108 15.09 -11.42 -4.60
C GLN A 108 15.00 -10.98 -3.12
N GLY A 109 14.86 -11.95 -2.23
CA GLY A 109 14.79 -11.74 -0.77
C GLY A 109 13.43 -11.35 -0.20
N ASN A 110 12.39 -11.23 -1.03
CA ASN A 110 11.04 -10.84 -0.61
C ASN A 110 9.99 -11.74 -1.26
N THR A 111 8.89 -12.01 -0.56
CA THR A 111 7.73 -12.64 -1.17
C THR A 111 6.99 -11.63 -2.03
N GLU A 112 6.82 -11.94 -3.30
CA GLU A 112 6.02 -11.15 -4.23
C GLU A 112 4.65 -11.79 -4.39
N LEU A 113 3.64 -10.95 -4.49
CA LEU A 113 2.30 -11.36 -4.88
C LEU A 113 2.13 -11.13 -6.38
N ARG A 114 1.79 -12.17 -7.11
CA ARG A 114 1.44 -12.10 -8.53
C ARG A 114 -0.04 -12.30 -8.70
N THR A 115 -0.70 -11.35 -9.39
CA THR A 115 -2.13 -11.44 -9.67
C THR A 115 -2.37 -12.45 -10.78
N GLU A 116 -3.20 -13.47 -10.55
CA GLU A 116 -3.58 -14.42 -11.59
C GLU A 116 -4.33 -13.71 -12.73
N GLY A 117 -3.98 -14.04 -13.96
CA GLY A 117 -4.52 -13.40 -15.16
C GLY A 117 -3.90 -12.04 -15.52
N ARG A 118 -3.00 -11.51 -14.68
CA ARG A 118 -2.27 -10.26 -14.92
C ARG A 118 -0.78 -10.44 -14.66
N PRO A 119 -0.06 -11.12 -15.56
CA PRO A 119 1.35 -11.48 -15.35
C PRO A 119 2.29 -10.27 -15.32
N ASP A 120 1.86 -9.13 -15.84
CA ASP A 120 2.56 -7.85 -15.82
C ASP A 120 2.50 -7.13 -14.46
N MET A 121 1.60 -7.53 -13.57
CA MET A 121 1.42 -6.93 -12.25
C MET A 121 2.16 -7.69 -11.17
N LYS A 122 2.90 -6.93 -10.36
CA LYS A 122 3.59 -7.37 -9.16
C LYS A 122 3.10 -6.55 -7.96
N THR A 123 2.86 -7.20 -6.84
CA THR A 123 2.51 -6.55 -5.59
C THR A 123 3.53 -6.90 -4.51
N ASP A 124 4.14 -5.89 -3.93
CA ASP A 124 5.04 -6.02 -2.79
C ASP A 124 4.34 -5.54 -1.52
N LEU A 125 4.54 -6.26 -0.43
CA LEU A 125 4.00 -5.92 0.88
C LEU A 125 5.04 -5.20 1.73
N PHE A 126 4.61 -4.14 2.43
CA PHE A 126 5.46 -3.37 3.34
C PHE A 126 4.78 -3.17 4.69
N THR A 127 5.58 -3.09 5.75
CA THR A 127 5.08 -2.72 7.07
C THR A 127 4.61 -1.26 7.06
N SER A 128 3.53 -0.99 7.78
CA SER A 128 3.09 0.36 8.09
C SER A 128 3.41 0.67 9.55
N SER A 129 3.83 1.91 9.84
CA SER A 129 3.93 2.43 11.21
C SER A 129 2.56 2.57 11.88
N CYS A 130 1.50 2.55 11.08
CA CYS A 130 0.12 2.62 11.54
C CYS A 130 -0.29 1.30 12.22
N PRO A 131 -0.75 1.31 13.48
CA PRO A 131 -1.25 0.10 14.13
C PRO A 131 -2.36 -0.57 13.32
N GLY A 132 -2.21 -1.87 13.04
CA GLY A 132 -3.14 -2.63 12.22
C GLY A 132 -3.09 -2.30 10.72
N GLY A 133 -2.10 -1.53 10.29
CA GLY A 133 -1.92 -1.14 8.90
C GLY A 133 -0.95 -2.02 8.13
N ILE A 134 -1.10 -2.01 6.81
CA ILE A 134 -0.21 -2.64 5.83
C ILE A 134 -0.14 -1.76 4.60
N MET A 135 1.02 -1.71 3.96
CA MET A 135 1.18 -1.01 2.69
C MET A 135 1.47 -1.99 1.57
N LEU A 136 0.85 -1.78 0.43
CA LEU A 136 1.07 -2.54 -0.79
C LEU A 136 1.64 -1.62 -1.86
N LYS A 137 2.72 -2.05 -2.52
CA LYS A 137 3.20 -1.40 -3.74
C LYS A 137 2.81 -2.27 -4.92
N GLU A 138 1.94 -1.76 -5.77
CA GLU A 138 1.59 -2.38 -7.03
C GLU A 138 2.45 -1.80 -8.15
N THR A 139 3.07 -2.66 -8.93
CA THR A 139 3.90 -2.29 -10.07
C THR A 139 3.44 -3.07 -11.29
N GLY A 140 3.22 -2.37 -12.39
CA GLY A 140 2.91 -2.93 -13.69
C GLY A 140 3.73 -2.26 -14.77
N GLN A 141 3.40 -2.53 -16.03
CA GLN A 141 4.07 -1.92 -17.17
C GLN A 141 3.65 -0.43 -17.29
N GLY A 142 4.58 0.48 -16.95
CA GLY A 142 4.34 1.92 -16.93
C GLY A 142 3.37 2.40 -15.84
N TYR A 143 3.21 1.64 -14.80
CA TYR A 143 2.22 1.84 -13.76
C TYR A 143 2.80 1.46 -12.39
N GLN A 144 2.61 2.33 -11.41
CA GLN A 144 2.97 2.04 -10.02
C GLN A 144 2.14 2.87 -9.04
N ARG A 145 1.79 2.28 -7.91
CA ARG A 145 1.10 2.98 -6.83
C ARG A 145 1.36 2.31 -5.49
N PHE A 146 1.32 3.10 -4.42
CA PHE A 146 1.25 2.63 -3.05
C PHE A 146 -0.17 2.71 -2.53
N LEU A 147 -0.59 1.68 -1.79
CA LEU A 147 -1.91 1.58 -1.19
C LEU A 147 -1.76 1.31 0.31
N LEU A 148 -2.49 2.06 1.13
CA LEU A 148 -2.58 1.85 2.56
C LEU A 148 -3.89 1.12 2.89
N TYR A 149 -3.76 0.02 3.60
CA TYR A 149 -4.89 -0.74 4.17
C TYR A 149 -4.77 -0.81 5.68
N ASN A 150 -5.90 -0.94 6.35
CA ASN A 150 -5.93 -1.10 7.81
C ASN A 150 -7.02 -2.09 8.23
N ARG A 151 -6.82 -2.71 9.38
CA ARG A 151 -7.83 -3.57 10.03
C ARG A 151 -9.04 -2.78 10.52
N SER A 152 -8.85 -1.49 10.82
CA SER A 152 -9.92 -0.57 11.17
C SER A 152 -10.33 0.25 9.94
N PRO A 153 -11.65 0.46 9.69
CA PRO A 153 -12.10 1.35 8.63
C PRO A 153 -11.77 2.82 8.90
N HIS A 154 -11.50 3.19 10.15
CA HIS A 154 -11.20 4.55 10.56
C HIS A 154 -9.93 4.60 11.43
N PRO A 155 -8.74 4.40 10.84
CA PRO A 155 -7.48 4.58 11.55
C PRO A 155 -7.28 6.07 11.93
N SER A 156 -6.35 6.36 12.83
CA SER A 156 -6.04 7.73 13.21
C SER A 156 -5.56 8.58 12.01
N GLU A 157 -5.83 9.86 12.04
CA GLU A 157 -5.34 10.80 11.00
C GLU A 157 -3.82 10.76 10.87
N ARG A 158 -3.12 10.59 11.98
CA ARG A 158 -1.66 10.43 12.00
C ARG A 158 -1.17 9.30 11.09
N CYS A 159 -1.89 8.18 11.03
CA CYS A 159 -1.57 7.07 10.13
C CYS A 159 -1.57 7.50 8.67
N VAL A 160 -2.57 8.30 8.27
CA VAL A 160 -2.72 8.80 6.90
C VAL A 160 -1.62 9.82 6.59
N GLU A 161 -1.33 10.72 7.53
CA GLU A 161 -0.26 11.72 7.40
C GLU A 161 1.12 11.08 7.26
N GLU A 162 1.43 10.07 8.06
CA GLU A 162 2.69 9.33 7.98
C GLU A 162 2.82 8.61 6.63
N PHE A 163 1.75 8.00 6.15
CA PHE A 163 1.71 7.37 4.82
C PHE A 163 1.94 8.40 3.71
N GLN A 164 1.28 9.55 3.78
CA GLN A 164 1.46 10.62 2.81
C GLN A 164 2.90 11.16 2.80
N SER A 165 3.48 11.38 3.97
CA SER A 165 4.86 11.86 4.10
C SER A 165 5.86 10.88 3.50
N LEU A 166 5.70 9.59 3.78
CA LEU A 166 6.54 8.53 3.25
C LEU A 166 6.45 8.45 1.73
N THR A 167 5.25 8.38 1.19
CA THR A 167 5.03 8.22 -0.25
C THR A 167 5.45 9.46 -1.03
N SER A 168 5.23 10.66 -0.49
CA SER A 168 5.71 11.92 -1.06
C SER A 168 7.24 11.96 -1.13
N CYS A 169 7.91 11.49 -0.10
CA CYS A 169 9.38 11.36 -0.06
C CYS A 169 9.90 10.42 -1.16
N LEU A 170 9.15 9.39 -1.50
CA LEU A 170 9.46 8.41 -2.55
C LEU A 170 9.01 8.86 -3.95
N ASP A 171 8.68 10.14 -4.14
CA ASP A 171 8.18 10.72 -5.40
C ASP A 171 6.78 10.26 -5.87
N PHE A 172 5.98 9.68 -4.97
CA PHE A 172 4.57 9.40 -5.18
C PHE A 172 3.74 10.59 -4.67
N LYS A 173 3.75 11.69 -5.42
CA LYS A 173 3.23 12.99 -4.95
C LYS A 173 1.74 13.18 -5.13
N VAL A 174 1.09 12.38 -5.96
CA VAL A 174 -0.36 12.37 -6.07
C VAL A 174 -0.91 11.49 -4.96
N PHE A 175 -1.84 12.02 -4.19
CA PHE A 175 -2.37 11.39 -3.00
C PHE A 175 -3.89 11.43 -2.98
N LEU A 176 -4.48 10.33 -2.55
CA LEU A 176 -5.93 10.19 -2.45
C LEU A 176 -6.28 9.48 -1.14
N VAL A 177 -7.26 10.03 -0.44
CA VAL A 177 -7.88 9.39 0.74
C VAL A 177 -9.33 9.12 0.40
N THR A 178 -9.81 7.90 0.67
CA THR A 178 -11.23 7.58 0.48
C THR A 178 -12.08 8.29 1.53
N PRO A 179 -13.27 8.81 1.17
CA PRO A 179 -14.15 9.52 2.09
C PRO A 179 -14.61 8.65 3.27
N ARG A 180 -14.94 7.40 3.00
CA ARG A 180 -15.43 6.43 4.00
C ARG A 180 -16.59 6.97 4.84
N ASN A 181 -17.52 7.65 4.14
CA ASN A 181 -18.72 8.26 4.74
C ASN A 181 -19.86 7.25 4.90
N GLN A 182 -19.87 6.23 4.06
CA GLN A 182 -20.89 5.18 4.03
C GLN A 182 -20.39 3.92 4.74
N GLU A 183 -21.31 3.10 5.20
CA GLU A 183 -20.98 1.77 5.71
C GLU A 183 -20.34 0.91 4.61
N ALA A 184 -19.42 0.05 5.00
CA ALA A 184 -18.83 -0.91 4.08
C ALA A 184 -19.90 -1.88 3.55
N CYS A 185 -19.73 -2.30 2.31
CA CYS A 185 -20.59 -3.32 1.73
C CYS A 185 -20.41 -4.66 2.47
N GLN A 186 -21.48 -5.46 2.50
CA GLN A 186 -21.35 -6.83 2.96
C GLN A 186 -20.66 -7.67 1.88
N LEU A 187 -19.70 -8.47 2.31
CA LEU A 187 -19.06 -9.46 1.44
C LEU A 187 -19.99 -10.68 1.33
N SER A 188 -20.27 -11.12 0.09
CA SER A 188 -21.07 -12.32 -0.13
C SER A 188 -20.35 -13.54 0.45
N SER A 189 -21.07 -14.27 1.29
CA SER A 189 -20.69 -15.61 1.73
C SER A 189 -21.00 -16.59 0.61
N GLU A 190 -20.04 -16.94 -0.22
CA GLU A 190 -20.04 -18.15 -1.05
C GLU A 190 -18.78 -18.95 -0.76
#